data_dff93d79097f9b50062591eeef6f2781
#
_entry.id   dff93d79097f9b50062591eeef6f2781
#
_cell.length_a   1.000
_cell.length_b   1.000
_cell.length_c   1.000
_cell.angle_alpha   90.00
_cell.angle_beta   90.00
_cell.angle_gamma   90.00
#
_symmetry.space_group_name_H-M   'P 1'
#
loop_
_entity.id
_entity.type
_entity.pdbx_description
1 polymer ?
#
loop_
_entity_poly.entity_id
_entity_poly.type
_entity_poly.pdbx_seq_one_letter_code
_entity_poly.pdbx_strand_id
1 'polypeptide(L)'
;MTTPYSCMGFNDGYNFERHVMSTLRMPAMYLPHGGGPSFFMTGERKQRYQATEDFLHGIHSTLPARPKAILIVTAHWETHIPSFTGGANPALIYDYYGFPPETYEIQYPASGEPELAKRAAALLQQAGYPVQVETDYGWDHGVFIPLKVMFPDADVPVVAMSIHPSLDPVLHCKLGQALSSLRDEGVLVIGSGMSFHNLRNFAQGGPASEQFHAWLDLALSGNQAERTERLMHWSTAPGGAESHPREEHLIPLMVASGAGSDAPGRRMWAGMVGPTHLGAWIFD
;
A
#
# COMPACT_ATOMS: atom_id res chain seq x y z
N MET A 1 -48.94 5.02 68.81
CA MET A 1 -47.60 4.56 68.59
C MET A 1 -47.47 4.22 67.10
N THR A 2 -47.11 5.17 66.31
CA THR A 2 -47.06 5.06 64.86
C THR A 2 -45.65 5.43 64.38
N THR A 3 -44.95 4.46 63.82
CA THR A 3 -43.66 4.63 63.13
C THR A 3 -43.85 5.13 61.72
N PRO A 4 -43.08 6.09 61.22
CA PRO A 4 -43.16 6.54 59.85
C PRO A 4 -42.27 5.70 58.93
N TYR A 5 -42.78 5.37 57.75
CA TYR A 5 -42.08 4.76 56.62
C TYR A 5 -41.17 5.79 55.95
N SER A 6 -39.91 5.37 55.79
CA SER A 6 -38.90 6.10 55.01
C SER A 6 -38.95 5.66 53.55
N CYS A 7 -39.19 6.59 52.64
CA CYS A 7 -39.05 6.38 51.18
C CYS A 7 -37.59 6.31 50.77
N MET A 8 -37.15 5.16 50.30
CA MET A 8 -35.91 5.02 49.54
C MET A 8 -36.13 5.45 48.09
N GLY A 9 -35.43 6.51 47.72
CA GLY A 9 -35.33 6.94 46.32
C GLY A 9 -34.43 6.00 45.53
N PHE A 10 -34.96 5.39 44.47
CA PHE A 10 -34.15 4.70 43.44
C PHE A 10 -33.52 5.75 42.55
N ASN A 11 -32.22 5.82 42.59
CA ASN A 11 -31.42 6.62 41.67
C ASN A 11 -30.93 5.67 40.57
N ASP A 12 -31.75 5.47 39.54
CA ASP A 12 -31.33 4.73 38.34
C ASP A 12 -30.38 5.60 37.53
N GLY A 13 -29.10 5.54 37.90
CA GLY A 13 -28.00 6.04 37.07
C GLY A 13 -27.88 5.16 35.85
N TYR A 14 -28.50 5.51 34.73
CA TYR A 14 -28.16 4.97 33.42
C TYR A 14 -26.75 5.36 33.07
N ASN A 15 -25.82 4.47 33.36
CA ASN A 15 -24.47 4.51 32.84
C ASN A 15 -24.55 4.17 31.33
N PHE A 16 -24.62 5.18 30.49
CA PHE A 16 -24.45 5.05 29.06
C PHE A 16 -22.95 4.79 28.84
N GLU A 17 -22.53 3.54 28.98
CA GLU A 17 -21.24 3.11 28.48
C GLU A 17 -21.19 3.39 26.97
N ARG A 18 -20.47 4.46 26.61
CA ARG A 18 -20.04 4.66 25.24
C ARG A 18 -19.21 3.44 24.89
N HIS A 19 -19.78 2.46 24.21
CA HIS A 19 -19.05 1.50 23.43
C HIS A 19 -18.28 2.32 22.40
N VAL A 20 -17.05 2.66 22.73
CA VAL A 20 -16.05 3.05 21.72
C VAL A 20 -15.86 1.79 20.90
N MET A 21 -16.56 1.70 19.77
CA MET A 21 -16.22 0.70 18.75
C MET A 21 -14.77 1.00 18.38
N SER A 22 -13.85 0.20 18.91
CA SER A 22 -12.48 0.16 18.44
C SER A 22 -12.54 -0.11 16.95
N THR A 23 -12.31 0.90 16.14
CA THR A 23 -12.15 0.70 14.70
C THR A 23 -10.93 -0.19 14.57
N LEU A 24 -11.12 -1.40 14.02
CA LEU A 24 -10.02 -2.32 13.77
C LEU A 24 -8.99 -1.57 12.89
N ARG A 25 -7.75 -1.46 13.38
CA ARG A 25 -6.67 -0.79 12.65
C ARG A 25 -6.38 -1.55 11.37
N MET A 26 -6.37 -0.84 10.23
CA MET A 26 -5.97 -1.45 8.98
C MET A 26 -4.46 -1.69 8.92
N PRO A 27 -3.98 -2.75 8.26
CA PRO A 27 -2.56 -2.93 8.02
C PRO A 27 -2.03 -1.92 7.00
N ALA A 28 -0.70 -1.78 6.94
CA ALA A 28 -0.02 -1.29 5.75
C ALA A 28 0.57 -2.49 5.00
N MET A 29 0.63 -2.42 3.66
CA MET A 29 1.08 -3.53 2.83
C MET A 29 1.99 -3.03 1.71
N TYR A 30 2.98 -3.84 1.33
CA TYR A 30 3.70 -3.68 0.08
C TYR A 30 3.37 -4.85 -0.83
N LEU A 31 2.89 -4.55 -2.06
CA LEU A 31 2.32 -5.52 -2.97
C LEU A 31 2.91 -5.41 -4.37
N PRO A 32 3.12 -6.55 -5.08
CA PRO A 32 3.48 -6.55 -6.49
C PRO A 32 2.28 -6.19 -7.36
N HIS A 33 2.40 -5.16 -8.21
CA HIS A 33 1.33 -4.76 -9.15
C HIS A 33 1.38 -5.49 -10.50
N GLY A 34 2.40 -6.32 -10.72
CA GLY A 34 2.58 -7.06 -11.98
C GLY A 34 3.32 -6.25 -13.05
N GLY A 35 3.39 -6.79 -14.25
CA GLY A 35 4.05 -6.14 -15.40
C GLY A 35 3.03 -5.52 -16.36
N GLY A 36 2.63 -4.27 -16.14
CA GLY A 36 1.55 -3.64 -16.88
C GLY A 36 0.23 -4.41 -16.72
N PRO A 37 -0.57 -4.62 -17.79
CA PRO A 37 -1.88 -5.27 -17.71
C PRO A 37 -1.81 -6.82 -17.65
N SER A 38 -0.71 -7.42 -17.15
CA SER A 38 -0.42 -8.85 -17.27
C SER A 38 -1.51 -9.77 -16.72
N PHE A 39 -2.24 -9.35 -15.68
CA PHE A 39 -3.36 -10.11 -15.10
C PHE A 39 -4.58 -10.20 -16.05
N PHE A 40 -4.72 -9.27 -16.96
CA PHE A 40 -5.84 -9.17 -17.92
C PHE A 40 -5.46 -9.59 -19.34
N MET A 41 -4.32 -10.25 -19.49
CA MET A 41 -3.87 -10.83 -20.73
C MET A 41 -4.29 -12.30 -20.86
N THR A 42 -3.95 -12.92 -21.99
CA THR A 42 -4.13 -14.35 -22.27
C THR A 42 -2.79 -15.05 -22.52
N GLY A 43 -2.79 -16.38 -22.60
CA GLY A 43 -1.62 -17.18 -22.95
C GLY A 43 -0.54 -17.22 -21.87
N GLU A 44 0.71 -17.41 -22.30
CA GLU A 44 1.86 -17.57 -21.40
C GLU A 44 2.06 -16.42 -20.41
N ARG A 45 1.82 -15.18 -20.87
CA ARG A 45 2.03 -14.01 -20.01
C ARG A 45 1.08 -14.00 -18.82
N LYS A 46 -0.18 -14.32 -19.06
CA LYS A 46 -1.17 -14.53 -17.99
C LYS A 46 -0.72 -15.63 -17.03
N GLN A 47 -0.31 -16.79 -17.57
CA GLN A 47 0.12 -17.94 -16.76
C GLN A 47 1.31 -17.62 -15.87
N ARG A 48 2.28 -16.83 -16.34
CA ARG A 48 3.44 -16.42 -15.53
C ARG A 48 3.06 -15.61 -14.30
N TYR A 49 1.99 -14.82 -14.38
CA TYR A 49 1.53 -13.95 -13.28
C TYR A 49 0.36 -14.56 -12.48
N GLN A 50 -0.07 -15.80 -12.81
CA GLN A 50 -1.23 -16.40 -12.16
C GLN A 50 -1.10 -16.47 -10.63
N ALA A 51 0.06 -16.90 -10.11
CA ALA A 51 0.29 -16.99 -8.68
C ALA A 51 0.22 -15.60 -7.98
N THR A 52 0.67 -14.54 -8.66
CA THR A 52 0.56 -13.16 -8.15
C THR A 52 -0.89 -12.70 -8.16
N GLU A 53 -1.63 -13.00 -9.21
CA GLU A 53 -3.06 -12.67 -9.31
C GLU A 53 -3.89 -13.39 -8.26
N ASP A 54 -3.68 -14.71 -8.07
CA ASP A 54 -4.36 -15.50 -7.05
C ASP A 54 -4.11 -14.96 -5.65
N PHE A 55 -2.87 -14.54 -5.37
CA PHE A 55 -2.52 -13.88 -4.12
C PHE A 55 -3.27 -12.56 -3.94
N LEU A 56 -3.24 -11.67 -4.92
CA LEU A 56 -3.93 -10.38 -4.86
C LEU A 56 -5.44 -10.58 -4.68
N HIS A 57 -6.03 -11.54 -5.36
CA HIS A 57 -7.45 -11.88 -5.23
C HIS A 57 -7.83 -12.33 -3.82
N GLY A 58 -6.91 -12.98 -3.11
CA GLY A 58 -7.09 -13.46 -1.74
C GLY A 58 -6.93 -12.40 -0.65
N ILE A 59 -6.40 -11.20 -0.95
CA ILE A 59 -6.03 -10.20 0.07
C ILE A 59 -7.22 -9.75 0.92
N HIS A 60 -8.39 -9.56 0.32
CA HIS A 60 -9.57 -9.09 1.03
C HIS A 60 -9.96 -10.00 2.22
N SER A 61 -9.69 -11.30 2.13
CA SER A 61 -9.94 -12.26 3.20
C SER A 61 -8.93 -12.20 4.36
N THR A 62 -7.80 -11.53 4.17
CA THR A 62 -6.74 -11.36 5.19
C THR A 62 -6.89 -10.06 5.98
N LEU A 63 -7.76 -9.15 5.54
CA LEU A 63 -7.99 -7.88 6.21
C LEU A 63 -8.88 -8.05 7.45
N PRO A 64 -8.63 -7.28 8.52
CA PRO A 64 -9.41 -7.34 9.75
C PRO A 64 -10.87 -6.87 9.54
N ALA A 65 -11.10 -6.03 8.55
CA ALA A 65 -12.41 -5.55 8.10
C ALA A 65 -12.32 -5.05 6.65
N ARG A 66 -13.47 -4.72 6.05
CA ARG A 66 -13.47 -4.01 4.77
C ARG A 66 -12.89 -2.60 4.95
N PRO A 67 -11.91 -2.17 4.15
CA PRO A 67 -11.38 -0.81 4.24
C PRO A 67 -12.46 0.22 3.87
N LYS A 68 -12.46 1.36 4.58
CA LYS A 68 -13.31 2.50 4.24
C LYS A 68 -12.81 3.24 3.01
N ALA A 69 -11.48 3.26 2.83
CA ALA A 69 -10.79 3.80 1.67
C ALA A 69 -9.40 3.18 1.55
N ILE A 70 -8.74 3.38 0.42
CA ILE A 70 -7.39 2.93 0.14
C ILE A 70 -6.51 4.14 -0.15
N LEU A 71 -5.36 4.23 0.53
CA LEU A 71 -4.25 5.09 0.15
C LEU A 71 -3.18 4.23 -0.50
N ILE A 72 -2.92 4.43 -1.79
CA ILE A 72 -1.95 3.63 -2.55
C ILE A 72 -0.80 4.50 -3.07
N VAL A 73 0.42 4.15 -2.67
CA VAL A 73 1.65 4.79 -3.15
C VAL A 73 2.11 4.05 -4.39
N THR A 74 2.16 4.73 -5.52
CA THR A 74 2.54 4.12 -6.79
C THR A 74 3.98 4.44 -7.19
N ALA A 75 4.67 3.45 -7.76
CA ALA A 75 6.01 3.60 -8.32
C ALA A 75 6.05 4.43 -9.62
N HIS A 76 4.90 4.70 -10.23
CA HIS A 76 4.78 5.28 -11.57
C HIS A 76 4.49 6.79 -11.57
N TRP A 77 4.30 7.39 -10.40
CA TRP A 77 4.04 8.81 -10.27
C TRP A 77 5.13 9.48 -9.41
N GLU A 78 6.01 10.26 -10.05
CA GLU A 78 7.10 10.96 -9.39
C GLU A 78 6.86 12.47 -9.38
N THR A 79 6.95 13.10 -8.20
CA THR A 79 6.79 14.55 -8.02
C THR A 79 7.80 15.08 -6.99
N HIS A 80 8.31 16.29 -7.21
CA HIS A 80 9.22 16.95 -6.23
C HIS A 80 8.54 17.38 -4.94
N ILE A 81 7.23 17.46 -4.93
CA ILE A 81 6.41 17.70 -3.74
C ILE A 81 5.47 16.51 -3.61
N PRO A 82 5.46 15.78 -2.48
CA PRO A 82 4.53 14.67 -2.27
C PRO A 82 3.11 15.08 -2.63
N SER A 83 2.49 14.34 -3.52
CA SER A 83 1.20 14.69 -4.13
C SER A 83 0.19 13.55 -3.94
N PHE A 84 -1.07 13.92 -3.77
CA PHE A 84 -2.20 13.00 -3.68
C PHE A 84 -3.22 13.29 -4.78
N THR A 85 -3.86 12.26 -5.32
CA THR A 85 -5.01 12.44 -6.22
C THR A 85 -6.21 12.94 -5.42
N GLY A 86 -6.77 14.09 -5.84
CA GLY A 86 -7.88 14.77 -5.14
C GLY A 86 -9.18 14.82 -5.93
N GLY A 87 -9.23 14.28 -7.14
CA GLY A 87 -10.43 14.18 -7.95
C GLY A 87 -11.43 13.16 -7.40
N ALA A 88 -12.73 13.43 -7.50
CA ALA A 88 -13.78 12.47 -7.09
C ALA A 88 -13.94 11.30 -8.09
N ASN A 89 -13.59 11.52 -9.35
CA ASN A 89 -13.69 10.51 -10.42
C ASN A 89 -12.40 10.55 -11.27
N PRO A 90 -11.26 10.05 -10.76
CA PRO A 90 -10.00 10.08 -11.49
C PRO A 90 -10.06 9.22 -12.75
N ALA A 91 -9.48 9.71 -13.85
CA ALA A 91 -9.33 8.93 -15.06
C ALA A 91 -8.25 7.86 -14.90
N LEU A 92 -8.29 6.80 -15.71
CA LEU A 92 -7.21 5.83 -15.80
C LEU A 92 -6.12 6.33 -16.75
N ILE A 93 -4.86 6.13 -16.35
CA ILE A 93 -3.67 6.42 -17.15
C ILE A 93 -3.08 5.08 -17.58
N TYR A 94 -3.20 4.76 -18.87
CA TYR A 94 -2.60 3.56 -19.45
C TYR A 94 -1.13 3.86 -19.79
N ASP A 95 -0.30 3.91 -18.75
CA ASP A 95 1.13 4.26 -18.81
C ASP A 95 2.04 3.12 -19.26
N TYR A 96 1.46 2.14 -19.93
CA TYR A 96 2.15 1.02 -20.58
C TYR A 96 1.92 1.04 -22.09
N TYR A 97 2.79 0.37 -22.84
CA TYR A 97 2.71 0.35 -24.31
C TYR A 97 3.16 -1.00 -24.87
N GLY A 98 2.77 -1.28 -26.13
CA GLY A 98 3.12 -2.52 -26.82
C GLY A 98 2.32 -3.74 -26.35
N PHE A 99 1.16 -3.51 -25.71
CA PHE A 99 0.23 -4.55 -25.28
C PHE A 99 -0.96 -4.68 -26.26
N PRO A 100 -1.72 -5.77 -26.19
CA PRO A 100 -2.91 -5.95 -27.02
C PRO A 100 -3.94 -4.81 -26.82
N PRO A 101 -4.68 -4.40 -27.88
CA PRO A 101 -5.63 -3.28 -27.80
C PRO A 101 -6.65 -3.38 -26.68
N GLU A 102 -7.16 -4.56 -26.38
CA GLU A 102 -8.15 -4.82 -25.32
C GLU A 102 -7.65 -4.43 -23.93
N THR A 103 -6.33 -4.39 -23.72
CA THR A 103 -5.76 -4.00 -22.42
C THR A 103 -5.85 -2.50 -22.16
N TYR A 104 -6.07 -1.69 -23.20
CA TYR A 104 -6.31 -0.24 -23.10
C TYR A 104 -7.80 0.09 -22.92
N GLU A 105 -8.66 -0.93 -22.86
CA GLU A 105 -10.10 -0.82 -22.60
C GLU A 105 -10.46 -1.27 -21.17
N ILE A 106 -9.47 -1.66 -20.35
CA ILE A 106 -9.68 -2.04 -18.96
C ILE A 106 -10.33 -0.87 -18.20
N GLN A 107 -11.44 -1.16 -17.49
CA GLN A 107 -12.13 -0.18 -16.67
C GLN A 107 -11.98 -0.53 -15.19
N TYR A 108 -11.80 0.49 -14.37
CA TYR A 108 -11.84 0.40 -12.91
C TYR A 108 -12.54 1.66 -12.36
N PRO A 109 -13.88 1.67 -12.30
CA PRO A 109 -14.68 2.87 -12.00
C PRO A 109 -14.82 3.14 -10.49
N ALA A 110 -13.78 2.89 -9.69
CA ALA A 110 -13.78 3.27 -8.28
C ALA A 110 -13.82 4.80 -8.16
N SER A 111 -14.43 5.30 -7.08
CA SER A 111 -14.40 6.72 -6.78
C SER A 111 -13.06 7.13 -6.19
N GLY A 112 -12.65 8.37 -6.40
CA GLY A 112 -11.65 9.03 -5.57
C GLY A 112 -12.24 9.42 -4.22
N GLU A 113 -11.37 9.82 -3.27
CA GLU A 113 -11.77 10.27 -1.93
C GLU A 113 -11.10 11.61 -1.59
N PRO A 114 -11.66 12.74 -2.06
CA PRO A 114 -11.06 14.06 -1.86
C PRO A 114 -10.84 14.43 -0.38
N GLU A 115 -11.70 13.98 0.52
CA GLU A 115 -11.54 14.28 1.95
C GLU A 115 -10.38 13.48 2.55
N LEU A 116 -10.16 12.24 2.13
CA LEU A 116 -8.97 11.48 2.50
C LEU A 116 -7.70 12.14 1.95
N ALA A 117 -7.72 12.62 0.70
CA ALA A 117 -6.58 13.34 0.12
C ALA A 117 -6.21 14.59 0.93
N LYS A 118 -7.20 15.39 1.32
CA LYS A 118 -6.99 16.55 2.21
C LYS A 118 -6.50 16.13 3.60
N ARG A 119 -7.04 15.06 4.15
CA ARG A 119 -6.64 14.52 5.46
C ARG A 119 -5.18 14.05 5.43
N ALA A 120 -4.78 13.29 4.41
CA ALA A 120 -3.40 12.84 4.20
C ALA A 120 -2.44 14.02 4.01
N ALA A 121 -2.84 15.02 3.20
CA ALA A 121 -2.08 16.24 3.01
C ALA A 121 -1.87 16.99 4.32
N ALA A 122 -2.89 17.13 5.15
CA ALA A 122 -2.78 17.80 6.45
C ALA A 122 -1.80 17.08 7.40
N LEU A 123 -1.75 15.75 7.38
CA LEU A 123 -0.80 14.96 8.17
C LEU A 123 0.65 15.20 7.73
N LEU A 124 0.91 15.23 6.42
CA LEU A 124 2.25 15.54 5.91
C LEU A 124 2.65 16.98 6.23
N GLN A 125 1.74 17.95 6.10
CA GLN A 125 2.00 19.36 6.48
C GLN A 125 2.32 19.50 7.97
N GLN A 126 1.60 18.81 8.84
CA GLN A 126 1.87 18.78 10.29
C GLN A 126 3.25 18.17 10.60
N ALA A 127 3.71 17.22 9.79
CA ALA A 127 5.05 16.64 9.87
C ALA A 127 6.14 17.51 9.22
N GLY A 128 5.79 18.69 8.68
CA GLY A 128 6.73 19.65 8.09
C GLY A 128 7.05 19.43 6.62
N TYR A 129 6.30 18.61 5.91
CA TYR A 129 6.49 18.38 4.46
C TYR A 129 5.59 19.28 3.63
N PRO A 130 6.10 19.90 2.54
CA PRO A 130 5.24 20.47 1.52
C PRO A 130 4.41 19.35 0.87
N VAL A 131 3.19 19.66 0.46
CA VAL A 131 2.30 18.67 -0.13
C VAL A 131 1.36 19.33 -1.14
N GLN A 132 0.99 18.58 -2.18
CA GLN A 132 0.00 18.98 -3.19
C GLN A 132 -1.15 17.97 -3.26
N VAL A 133 -2.32 18.47 -3.66
CA VAL A 133 -3.49 17.65 -3.98
C VAL A 133 -3.86 17.96 -5.43
N GLU A 134 -3.72 16.96 -6.30
CA GLU A 134 -3.90 17.08 -7.74
C GLU A 134 -5.30 16.58 -8.13
N THR A 135 -6.16 17.47 -8.57
CA THR A 135 -7.55 17.13 -8.92
C THR A 135 -7.68 16.48 -10.30
N ASP A 136 -6.73 16.75 -11.18
CA ASP A 136 -6.78 16.34 -12.59
C ASP A 136 -5.87 15.13 -12.90
N TYR A 137 -5.05 14.69 -11.93
CA TYR A 137 -4.21 13.51 -12.08
C TYR A 137 -5.03 12.24 -11.91
N GLY A 138 -4.82 11.29 -12.81
CA GLY A 138 -5.51 10.01 -12.81
C GLY A 138 -4.76 8.89 -12.09
N TRP A 139 -5.16 7.65 -12.33
CA TRP A 139 -4.51 6.45 -11.78
C TRP A 139 -3.76 5.68 -12.85
N ASP A 140 -2.46 5.50 -12.64
CA ASP A 140 -1.58 4.66 -13.46
C ASP A 140 -1.83 3.16 -13.20
N HIS A 141 -1.16 2.28 -13.97
CA HIS A 141 -1.37 0.84 -13.84
C HIS A 141 -0.90 0.28 -12.49
N GLY A 142 0.03 0.91 -11.81
CA GLY A 142 0.42 0.54 -10.44
C GLY A 142 -0.72 0.75 -9.44
N VAL A 143 -1.72 1.56 -9.77
CA VAL A 143 -2.93 1.78 -8.98
C VAL A 143 -4.06 0.86 -9.45
N PHE A 144 -4.55 1.02 -10.69
CA PHE A 144 -5.80 0.39 -11.08
C PHE A 144 -5.69 -1.10 -11.39
N ILE A 145 -4.54 -1.60 -11.84
CA ILE A 145 -4.36 -3.01 -12.18
C ILE A 145 -4.43 -3.92 -10.94
N PRO A 146 -3.63 -3.70 -9.87
CA PRO A 146 -3.72 -4.53 -8.68
C PRO A 146 -5.06 -4.34 -7.95
N LEU A 147 -5.60 -3.12 -7.89
CA LEU A 147 -6.87 -2.87 -7.21
C LEU A 147 -8.06 -3.52 -7.92
N LYS A 148 -8.04 -3.61 -9.25
CA LYS A 148 -9.08 -4.32 -10.00
C LYS A 148 -9.07 -5.83 -9.72
N VAL A 149 -7.93 -6.41 -9.37
CA VAL A 149 -7.85 -7.81 -8.93
C VAL A 149 -8.30 -7.96 -7.48
N MET A 150 -7.87 -7.06 -6.58
CA MET A 150 -8.15 -7.11 -5.14
C MET A 150 -9.60 -6.74 -4.80
N PHE A 151 -10.14 -5.74 -5.47
CA PHE A 151 -11.47 -5.16 -5.25
C PHE A 151 -12.20 -4.99 -6.59
N PRO A 152 -12.62 -6.11 -7.23
CA PRO A 152 -13.16 -6.08 -8.60
C PRO A 152 -14.45 -5.27 -8.74
N ASP A 153 -15.22 -5.12 -7.67
CA ASP A 153 -16.47 -4.33 -7.65
C ASP A 153 -16.23 -2.83 -7.67
N ALA A 154 -14.96 -2.38 -7.52
CA ALA A 154 -14.56 -0.97 -7.54
C ALA A 154 -15.35 -0.08 -6.55
N ASP A 155 -15.75 -0.62 -5.42
CA ASP A 155 -16.65 0.00 -4.42
C ASP A 155 -15.93 0.53 -3.17
N VAL A 156 -14.58 0.48 -3.15
CA VAL A 156 -13.74 1.09 -2.13
C VAL A 156 -13.09 2.34 -2.73
N PRO A 157 -13.30 3.53 -2.13
CA PRO A 157 -12.69 4.78 -2.63
C PRO A 157 -11.17 4.75 -2.54
N VAL A 158 -10.49 5.42 -3.49
CA VAL A 158 -9.03 5.35 -3.65
C VAL A 158 -8.40 6.74 -3.73
N VAL A 159 -7.28 6.91 -3.04
CA VAL A 159 -6.35 8.03 -3.22
C VAL A 159 -4.98 7.47 -3.59
N ALA A 160 -4.43 7.91 -4.71
CA ALA A 160 -3.06 7.62 -5.08
C ALA A 160 -2.10 8.66 -4.50
N MET A 161 -0.89 8.23 -4.15
CA MET A 161 0.20 9.09 -3.69
C MET A 161 1.43 8.90 -4.57
N SER A 162 2.09 10.00 -4.90
CA SER A 162 3.36 10.00 -5.63
C SER A 162 4.53 9.60 -4.74
N ILE A 163 5.65 9.20 -5.38
CA ILE A 163 6.96 9.12 -4.76
C ILE A 163 7.80 10.35 -5.11
N HIS A 164 8.83 10.64 -4.32
CA HIS A 164 9.75 11.73 -4.59
C HIS A 164 10.92 11.26 -5.47
N PRO A 165 11.34 12.02 -6.50
CA PRO A 165 12.37 11.59 -7.47
C PRO A 165 13.78 11.47 -6.89
N SER A 166 14.04 11.91 -5.64
CA SER A 166 15.28 11.58 -4.93
C SER A 166 15.40 10.10 -4.62
N LEU A 167 14.28 9.38 -4.58
CA LEU A 167 14.16 7.97 -4.21
C LEU A 167 14.83 7.65 -2.85
N ASP A 168 14.93 8.65 -1.96
CA ASP A 168 15.55 8.51 -0.63
C ASP A 168 14.69 7.61 0.27
N PRO A 169 15.21 6.46 0.73
CA PRO A 169 14.47 5.54 1.58
C PRO A 169 14.01 6.17 2.91
N VAL A 170 14.86 7.00 3.53
CA VAL A 170 14.57 7.64 4.82
C VAL A 170 13.42 8.64 4.70
N LEU A 171 13.45 9.45 3.64
CA LEU A 171 12.35 10.36 3.35
C LEU A 171 11.01 9.60 3.25
N HIS A 172 10.98 8.54 2.44
CA HIS A 172 9.77 7.78 2.20
C HIS A 172 9.28 7.02 3.43
N CYS A 173 10.18 6.47 4.26
CA CYS A 173 9.79 5.91 5.56
C CYS A 173 9.14 6.98 6.47
N LYS A 174 9.69 8.19 6.51
CA LYS A 174 9.13 9.30 7.31
C LYS A 174 7.78 9.78 6.78
N LEU A 175 7.58 9.83 5.46
CA LEU A 175 6.27 10.11 4.87
C LEU A 175 5.25 9.06 5.30
N GLY A 176 5.61 7.78 5.27
CA GLY A 176 4.78 6.69 5.78
C GLY A 176 4.44 6.84 7.26
N GLN A 177 5.42 7.18 8.11
CA GLN A 177 5.21 7.42 9.56
C GLN A 177 4.17 8.51 9.79
N ALA A 178 4.25 9.62 9.05
CA ALA A 178 3.31 10.72 9.18
C ALA A 178 1.87 10.32 8.80
N LEU A 179 1.71 9.33 7.91
CA LEU A 179 0.42 8.83 7.42
C LEU A 179 -0.14 7.66 8.26
N SER A 180 0.60 7.16 9.25
CA SER A 180 0.26 5.92 9.98
C SER A 180 -1.09 5.98 10.70
N SER A 181 -1.53 7.16 11.17
CA SER A 181 -2.81 7.36 11.86
C SER A 181 -4.04 7.12 10.95
N LEU A 182 -3.91 7.23 9.62
CA LEU A 182 -4.99 6.92 8.69
C LEU A 182 -5.48 5.47 8.83
N ARG A 183 -4.61 4.56 9.23
CA ARG A 183 -4.93 3.16 9.48
C ARG A 183 -5.97 2.98 10.60
N ASP A 184 -5.91 3.83 11.64
CA ASP A 184 -6.89 3.87 12.73
C ASP A 184 -8.24 4.43 12.27
N GLU A 185 -8.25 5.19 11.17
CA GLU A 185 -9.43 5.74 10.54
C GLU A 185 -10.11 4.73 9.58
N GLY A 186 -9.53 3.53 9.41
CA GLY A 186 -10.03 2.46 8.53
C GLY A 186 -9.47 2.52 7.11
N VAL A 187 -8.38 3.26 6.88
CA VAL A 187 -7.71 3.36 5.58
C VAL A 187 -6.67 2.26 5.44
N LEU A 188 -6.78 1.47 4.36
CA LEU A 188 -5.75 0.52 3.95
C LEU A 188 -4.62 1.27 3.25
N VAL A 189 -3.39 1.18 3.76
CA VAL A 189 -2.22 1.80 3.14
C VAL A 189 -1.48 0.76 2.30
N ILE A 190 -1.29 1.04 1.01
CA ILE A 190 -0.64 0.13 0.07
C ILE A 190 0.57 0.82 -0.55
N GLY A 191 1.73 0.19 -0.48
CA GLY A 191 2.86 0.46 -1.37
C GLY A 191 2.77 -0.46 -2.59
N SER A 192 2.53 0.09 -3.75
CA SER A 192 2.41 -0.63 -5.02
C SER A 192 3.73 -0.58 -5.78
N GLY A 193 4.39 -1.72 -5.90
CA GLY A 193 5.71 -1.81 -6.54
C GLY A 193 6.02 -3.24 -6.99
N MET A 194 7.31 -3.55 -7.05
CA MET A 194 7.83 -4.90 -7.37
C MET A 194 9.10 -5.12 -6.57
N SER A 195 9.22 -6.19 -5.82
CA SER A 195 10.43 -6.50 -5.02
C SER A 195 11.65 -6.92 -5.85
N PHE A 196 11.47 -7.09 -7.14
CA PHE A 196 12.50 -7.19 -8.16
C PHE A 196 12.01 -6.45 -9.42
N HIS A 197 12.78 -5.46 -9.88
CA HIS A 197 12.41 -4.64 -11.06
C HIS A 197 13.61 -4.38 -12.00
N ASN A 198 14.45 -5.38 -12.22
CA ASN A 198 15.46 -5.35 -13.28
C ASN A 198 14.88 -5.94 -14.57
N LEU A 199 14.24 -5.13 -15.39
CA LEU A 199 13.58 -5.58 -16.63
C LEU A 199 14.57 -6.18 -17.64
N ARG A 200 15.85 -5.77 -17.63
CA ARG A 200 16.89 -6.32 -18.52
C ARG A 200 17.27 -7.76 -18.13
N ASN A 201 17.14 -8.09 -16.86
CA ASN A 201 17.57 -9.37 -16.29
C ASN A 201 16.42 -10.15 -15.66
N PHE A 202 15.18 -9.78 -15.94
CA PHE A 202 14.01 -10.38 -15.31
C PHE A 202 13.91 -11.90 -15.59
N ALA A 203 14.30 -12.33 -16.79
CA ALA A 203 14.29 -13.74 -17.16
C ALA A 203 15.42 -14.59 -16.52
N GLN A 204 16.42 -13.95 -15.90
CA GLN A 204 17.56 -14.60 -15.23
C GLN A 204 17.70 -14.19 -13.74
N GLY A 205 16.76 -13.39 -13.22
CA GLY A 205 16.85 -12.75 -11.92
C GLY A 205 16.75 -13.65 -10.69
N GLY A 206 16.69 -14.99 -10.84
CA GLY A 206 16.46 -15.94 -9.75
C GLY A 206 17.39 -15.76 -8.55
N PRO A 207 18.71 -15.93 -8.67
CA PRO A 207 19.62 -15.86 -7.52
C PRO A 207 19.64 -14.49 -6.82
N ALA A 208 19.64 -13.39 -7.58
CA ALA A 208 19.64 -12.05 -7.02
C ALA A 208 18.31 -11.76 -6.29
N SER A 209 17.18 -12.12 -6.89
CA SER A 209 15.87 -11.92 -6.27
C SER A 209 15.71 -12.77 -5.01
N GLU A 210 16.20 -14.01 -4.99
CA GLU A 210 16.17 -14.87 -3.81
C GLU A 210 16.98 -14.28 -2.65
N GLN A 211 18.22 -13.86 -2.92
CA GLN A 211 19.10 -13.24 -1.92
C GLN A 211 18.49 -11.94 -1.38
N PHE A 212 17.96 -11.11 -2.26
CA PHE A 212 17.35 -9.84 -1.87
C PHE A 212 16.08 -10.06 -1.03
N HIS A 213 15.25 -11.04 -1.36
CA HIS A 213 14.08 -11.39 -0.54
C HIS A 213 14.46 -11.89 0.85
N ALA A 214 15.48 -12.74 0.96
CA ALA A 214 15.98 -13.18 2.27
C ALA A 214 16.49 -12.00 3.11
N TRP A 215 17.17 -11.05 2.47
CA TRP A 215 17.58 -9.82 3.13
C TRP A 215 16.40 -8.93 3.52
N LEU A 216 15.39 -8.77 2.65
CA LEU A 216 14.18 -7.99 2.97
C LEU A 216 13.46 -8.55 4.20
N ASP A 217 13.34 -9.85 4.34
CA ASP A 217 12.73 -10.47 5.52
C ASP A 217 13.48 -10.07 6.81
N LEU A 218 14.82 -10.09 6.77
CA LEU A 218 15.64 -9.65 7.89
C LEU A 218 15.56 -8.15 8.12
N ALA A 219 15.60 -7.35 7.05
CA ALA A 219 15.52 -5.90 7.15
C ALA A 219 14.19 -5.44 7.77
N LEU A 220 13.10 -6.13 7.45
CA LEU A 220 11.76 -5.79 7.88
C LEU A 220 11.33 -6.41 9.21
N SER A 221 12.12 -7.35 9.79
CA SER A 221 11.78 -8.07 11.03
C SER A 221 11.95 -7.26 12.32
N GLY A 222 12.48 -6.04 12.24
CA GLY A 222 12.71 -5.17 13.41
C GLY A 222 11.54 -4.22 13.71
N ASN A 223 11.72 -3.39 14.74
CA ASN A 223 10.85 -2.25 14.99
C ASN A 223 10.98 -1.20 13.89
N GLN A 224 10.15 -0.16 13.91
CA GLN A 224 10.08 0.85 12.84
C GLN A 224 11.43 1.55 12.60
N ALA A 225 12.16 1.90 13.67
CA ALA A 225 13.47 2.57 13.54
C ALA A 225 14.52 1.64 12.93
N GLU A 226 14.58 0.38 13.38
CA GLU A 226 15.49 -0.64 12.85
C GLU A 226 15.20 -0.96 11.38
N ARG A 227 13.92 -1.03 10.99
CA ARG A 227 13.52 -1.22 9.58
C ARG A 227 14.02 -0.05 8.73
N THR A 228 13.78 1.19 9.18
CA THR A 228 14.22 2.40 8.46
C THR A 228 15.73 2.41 8.28
N GLU A 229 16.50 2.10 9.34
CA GLU A 229 17.96 2.04 9.29
C GLU A 229 18.46 0.98 8.28
N ARG A 230 17.90 -0.23 8.35
CA ARG A 230 18.30 -1.31 7.43
C ARG A 230 17.94 -0.98 5.98
N LEU A 231 16.74 -0.45 5.75
CA LEU A 231 16.26 -0.10 4.42
C LEU A 231 17.09 1.01 3.75
N MET A 232 17.78 1.89 4.51
CA MET A 232 18.76 2.84 3.94
C MET A 232 19.88 2.15 3.17
N HIS A 233 20.20 0.91 3.53
CA HIS A 233 21.32 0.16 2.99
C HIS A 233 20.91 -0.88 1.94
N TRP A 234 19.70 -0.79 1.41
CA TRP A 234 19.13 -1.75 0.44
C TRP A 234 20.06 -2.02 -0.76
N SER A 235 20.74 -0.98 -1.28
CA SER A 235 21.58 -1.10 -2.48
C SER A 235 22.87 -1.91 -2.25
N THR A 236 23.33 -2.02 -1.00
CA THR A 236 24.48 -2.84 -0.62
C THR A 236 24.10 -4.23 -0.11
N ALA A 237 22.80 -4.49 -0.03
CA ALA A 237 22.25 -5.79 0.35
C ALA A 237 22.55 -6.86 -0.72
N PRO A 238 22.69 -8.14 -0.33
CA PRO A 238 22.81 -9.23 -1.29
C PRO A 238 21.68 -9.20 -2.33
N GLY A 239 22.03 -9.10 -3.61
CA GLY A 239 21.09 -9.01 -4.72
C GLY A 239 20.34 -7.66 -4.85
N GLY A 240 20.56 -6.69 -3.97
CA GLY A 240 19.80 -5.43 -3.94
C GLY A 240 19.99 -4.59 -5.21
N ALA A 241 21.19 -4.15 -5.51
CA ALA A 241 21.46 -3.34 -6.69
C ALA A 241 21.17 -4.08 -8.01
N GLU A 242 21.31 -5.42 -8.03
CA GLU A 242 20.93 -6.22 -9.20
C GLU A 242 19.39 -6.30 -9.35
N SER A 243 18.64 -6.38 -8.25
CA SER A 243 17.18 -6.40 -8.26
C SER A 243 16.59 -5.05 -8.68
N HIS A 244 17.24 -3.95 -8.31
CA HIS A 244 16.80 -2.58 -8.59
C HIS A 244 17.93 -1.73 -9.15
N PRO A 245 18.18 -1.76 -10.48
CA PRO A 245 19.09 -0.79 -11.15
C PRO A 245 18.63 0.66 -10.95
N ARG A 246 17.34 0.85 -10.74
CA ARG A 246 16.67 2.02 -10.20
C ARG A 246 15.59 1.56 -9.23
N GLU A 247 15.44 2.26 -8.11
CA GLU A 247 14.68 1.80 -6.96
C GLU A 247 13.22 2.27 -6.90
N GLU A 248 12.69 2.91 -7.93
CA GLU A 248 11.33 3.46 -7.94
C GLU A 248 10.25 2.41 -7.54
N HIS A 249 10.43 1.16 -7.95
CA HIS A 249 9.51 0.07 -7.59
C HIS A 249 9.75 -0.50 -6.18
N LEU A 250 10.88 -0.17 -5.54
CA LEU A 250 11.14 -0.52 -4.15
C LEU A 250 10.65 0.56 -3.19
N ILE A 251 10.65 1.82 -3.60
CA ILE A 251 10.32 2.97 -2.75
C ILE A 251 8.92 2.88 -2.10
N PRO A 252 7.87 2.39 -2.75
CA PRO A 252 6.57 2.20 -2.08
C PRO A 252 6.62 1.29 -0.84
N LEU A 253 7.59 0.35 -0.77
CA LEU A 253 7.84 -0.46 0.44
C LEU A 253 8.25 0.43 1.62
N MET A 254 9.07 1.47 1.38
CA MET A 254 9.54 2.37 2.43
C MET A 254 8.37 3.10 3.08
N VAL A 255 7.42 3.57 2.26
CA VAL A 255 6.20 4.23 2.77
C VAL A 255 5.33 3.23 3.54
N ALA A 256 5.10 2.04 3.01
CA ALA A 256 4.32 1.01 3.69
C ALA A 256 4.97 0.58 5.03
N SER A 257 6.30 0.39 5.05
CA SER A 257 7.06 0.08 6.26
C SER A 257 6.99 1.21 7.29
N GLY A 258 7.08 2.47 6.84
CA GLY A 258 6.94 3.65 7.70
C GLY A 258 5.53 3.80 8.28
N ALA A 259 4.49 3.49 7.51
CA ALA A 259 3.11 3.51 7.97
C ALA A 259 2.78 2.37 8.94
N GLY A 260 3.61 1.32 9.01
CA GLY A 260 3.48 0.22 9.99
C GLY A 260 3.70 0.69 11.42
N SER A 261 3.33 -0.17 12.38
CA SER A 261 3.62 0.02 13.81
C SER A 261 5.06 -0.37 14.14
N ASP A 262 5.42 -0.40 15.43
CA ASP A 262 6.69 -0.96 15.90
C ASP A 262 6.74 -2.49 15.84
N ALA A 263 5.62 -3.16 15.53
CA ALA A 263 5.64 -4.59 15.30
C ALA A 263 6.49 -4.96 14.07
N PRO A 264 7.17 -6.11 14.09
CA PRO A 264 7.91 -6.57 12.93
C PRO A 264 7.04 -6.68 11.69
N GLY A 265 7.56 -6.20 10.56
CA GLY A 265 6.98 -6.51 9.26
C GLY A 265 7.17 -8.00 8.96
N ARG A 266 6.21 -8.60 8.28
CA ARG A 266 6.26 -10.02 7.92
C ARG A 266 5.91 -10.23 6.46
N ARG A 267 6.59 -11.17 5.83
CA ARG A 267 6.25 -11.56 4.47
C ARG A 267 4.92 -12.31 4.47
N MET A 268 3.94 -11.79 3.74
CA MET A 268 2.63 -12.41 3.62
C MET A 268 2.52 -13.32 2.40
N TRP A 269 3.41 -13.13 1.40
CA TRP A 269 3.43 -13.93 0.20
C TRP A 269 4.82 -13.96 -0.44
N ALA A 270 5.14 -15.08 -1.05
CA ALA A 270 6.26 -15.27 -1.95
C ALA A 270 5.81 -16.07 -3.16
N GLY A 271 6.17 -15.62 -4.34
CA GLY A 271 5.86 -16.29 -5.59
C GLY A 271 6.96 -16.06 -6.62
N MET A 272 6.76 -16.61 -7.80
CA MET A 272 7.72 -16.51 -8.90
C MET A 272 7.03 -16.08 -10.18
N VAL A 273 7.72 -15.23 -10.94
CA VAL A 273 7.37 -14.91 -12.33
C VAL A 273 8.53 -15.37 -13.21
N GLY A 274 8.37 -16.54 -13.86
CA GLY A 274 9.51 -17.27 -14.42
C GLY A 274 10.49 -17.67 -13.33
N PRO A 275 11.79 -17.40 -13.44
CA PRO A 275 12.79 -17.71 -12.41
C PRO A 275 12.89 -16.65 -11.31
N THR A 276 12.22 -15.49 -11.47
CA THR A 276 12.37 -14.33 -10.59
C THR A 276 11.40 -14.42 -9.41
N HIS A 277 11.94 -14.30 -8.20
CA HIS A 277 11.16 -14.25 -6.96
C HIS A 277 10.50 -12.88 -6.80
N LEU A 278 9.23 -12.89 -6.41
CA LEU A 278 8.47 -11.71 -5.98
C LEU A 278 7.90 -11.94 -4.59
N GLY A 279 7.78 -10.87 -3.82
CA GLY A 279 7.24 -10.93 -2.46
C GLY A 279 6.29 -9.79 -2.15
N ALA A 280 5.47 -10.03 -1.12
CA ALA A 280 4.61 -9.05 -0.49
C ALA A 280 4.82 -9.06 1.02
N TRP A 281 4.77 -7.89 1.64
CA TRP A 281 4.95 -7.73 3.09
C TRP A 281 3.81 -6.92 3.70
N ILE A 282 3.50 -7.24 4.96
CA ILE A 282 2.47 -6.58 5.75
C ILE A 282 3.07 -6.04 7.05
N PHE A 283 2.54 -4.92 7.49
CA PHE A 283 2.92 -4.17 8.68
C PHE A 283 1.64 -3.85 9.47
N ASP A 284 1.52 -4.49 10.63
CA ASP A 284 0.38 -4.34 11.54
C ASP A 284 0.45 -3.06 12.36
#